data_af11e20254034ff278bc80a64fb9369b
#
_entry.id   af11e20254034ff278bc80a64fb9369b
#
_cell.length_a   1.000
_cell.length_b   1.000
_cell.length_c   1.000
_cell.angle_alpha   90.00
_cell.angle_beta   90.00
_cell.angle_gamma   90.00
#
_symmetry.space_group_name_H-M   'P 1'
#
loop_
_entity.id
_entity.type
_entity.pdbx_description
1 polymer ?
#
loop_
_entity_poly.entity_id
_entity_poly.type
_entity_poly.pdbx_seq_one_letter_code
_entity_poly.pdbx_strand_id
1 'polypeptide(L)'
;ANIDYHKWRYFAVLCLLGSAVLILLLLVPGLGVNANGATRWLKVPGLGQFQVAEPVKVAMIIFSAALICKYSSSLNNLRVFAKVMIPTAVISVMILEISNNMSTAVIVFGISFLMAFMVYPKYYPFVIMGAVGVVFAAGVIYYTLRYADSESAFRIARIQAWLDPYSYESDTAYQALQALYAIGSGGLFGKGLGNSIQKLGPIPEAFNDMIFAIVCEELGIFG
;
A
#
# COMPACT_ATOMS: atom_id res chain seq x y z
N ALA A 1 -0.07 -2.64 -26.46
CA ALA A 1 0.23 -1.30 -27.00
C ALA A 1 -0.70 -0.87 -28.15
N ASN A 2 -1.56 -1.75 -28.70
CA ASN A 2 -2.40 -1.45 -29.88
C ASN A 2 -3.85 -1.08 -29.56
N ILE A 3 -4.21 -0.90 -28.28
CA ILE A 3 -5.58 -0.52 -27.89
C ILE A 3 -5.57 0.97 -27.57
N ASP A 4 -6.46 1.74 -28.24
CA ASP A 4 -6.65 3.16 -27.97
C ASP A 4 -7.11 3.34 -26.52
N TYR A 5 -6.37 4.14 -25.75
CA TYR A 5 -6.66 4.39 -24.34
C TYR A 5 -8.04 5.02 -24.10
N HIS A 6 -8.62 5.73 -25.06
CA HIS A 6 -9.96 6.29 -24.97
C HIS A 6 -11.04 5.21 -24.81
N LYS A 7 -10.79 3.99 -25.28
CA LYS A 7 -11.73 2.86 -25.15
C LYS A 7 -11.85 2.37 -23.70
N TRP A 8 -10.82 2.56 -22.87
CA TRP A 8 -10.83 2.12 -21.48
C TRP A 8 -11.92 2.81 -20.63
N ARG A 9 -12.37 4.01 -21.02
CA ARG A 9 -13.46 4.71 -20.33
C ARG A 9 -14.78 3.92 -20.29
N TYR A 10 -15.03 3.09 -21.30
CA TYR A 10 -16.23 2.25 -21.35
C TYR A 10 -16.20 1.10 -20.36
N PHE A 11 -15.00 0.69 -19.96
CA PHE A 11 -14.80 -0.38 -18.98
C PHE A 11 -14.70 0.13 -17.54
N ALA A 12 -14.76 1.42 -17.31
CA ALA A 12 -14.52 2.01 -15.98
C ALA A 12 -15.47 1.46 -14.91
N VAL A 13 -16.76 1.35 -15.19
CA VAL A 13 -17.73 0.79 -14.24
C VAL A 13 -17.49 -0.70 -14.03
N LEU A 14 -17.14 -1.43 -15.10
CA LEU A 14 -16.78 -2.86 -15.00
C LEU A 14 -15.52 -3.05 -14.15
N CYS A 15 -14.54 -2.17 -14.27
CA CYS A 15 -13.34 -2.17 -13.44
C CYS A 15 -13.68 -1.99 -11.95
N LEU A 16 -14.58 -1.04 -11.61
CA LEU A 16 -15.03 -0.83 -10.24
C LEU A 16 -15.75 -2.07 -9.69
N LEU A 17 -16.73 -2.59 -10.44
CA LEU A 17 -17.51 -3.76 -10.02
C LEU A 17 -16.62 -5.01 -9.94
N GLY A 18 -15.74 -5.19 -10.92
CA GLY A 18 -14.76 -6.28 -10.92
C GLY A 18 -13.82 -6.22 -9.73
N SER A 19 -13.38 -5.02 -9.34
CA SER A 19 -12.56 -4.83 -8.13
C SER A 19 -13.32 -5.26 -6.87
N ALA A 20 -14.58 -4.84 -6.73
CA ALA A 20 -15.41 -5.24 -5.59
C ALA A 20 -15.62 -6.76 -5.54
N VAL A 21 -15.93 -7.37 -6.68
CA VAL A 21 -16.12 -8.82 -6.79
C VAL A 21 -14.83 -9.57 -6.43
N LEU A 22 -13.68 -9.16 -6.95
CA LEU A 22 -12.39 -9.79 -6.65
C LEU A 22 -12.08 -9.75 -5.16
N ILE A 23 -12.36 -8.63 -4.49
CA ILE A 23 -12.16 -8.51 -3.05
C ILE A 23 -13.13 -9.42 -2.29
N LEU A 24 -14.41 -9.47 -2.69
CA LEU A 24 -15.42 -10.33 -2.05
C LEU A 24 -15.10 -11.82 -2.23
N LEU A 25 -14.47 -12.22 -3.33
CA LEU A 25 -14.06 -13.61 -3.56
C LEU A 25 -13.02 -14.10 -2.53
N LEU A 26 -12.30 -13.20 -1.85
CA LEU A 26 -11.41 -13.56 -0.74
C LEU A 26 -12.17 -14.16 0.45
N LEU A 27 -13.46 -13.84 0.61
CA LEU A 27 -14.31 -14.37 1.68
C LEU A 27 -14.81 -15.80 1.40
N VAL A 28 -14.67 -16.26 0.15
CA VAL A 28 -15.17 -17.60 -0.24
C VAL A 28 -14.21 -18.67 0.26
N PRO A 29 -14.68 -19.64 1.10
CA PRO A 29 -13.84 -20.73 1.57
C PRO A 29 -13.23 -21.53 0.42
N GLY A 30 -11.91 -21.76 0.49
CA GLY A 30 -11.17 -22.53 -0.53
C GLY A 30 -10.63 -21.71 -1.72
N LEU A 31 -11.07 -20.46 -1.92
CA LEU A 31 -10.49 -19.56 -2.92
C LEU A 31 -9.46 -18.61 -2.30
N GLY A 32 -9.76 -18.06 -1.13
CA GLY A 32 -8.85 -17.20 -0.39
C GLY A 32 -7.72 -18.00 0.26
N VAL A 33 -6.48 -17.59 0.05
CA VAL A 33 -5.29 -18.17 0.69
C VAL A 33 -4.83 -17.26 1.81
N ASN A 34 -4.82 -17.79 3.02
CA ASN A 34 -4.30 -17.09 4.20
C ASN A 34 -2.78 -17.26 4.24
N ALA A 35 -2.06 -16.16 4.28
CA ALA A 35 -0.62 -16.11 4.47
C ALA A 35 -0.30 -15.06 5.55
N ASN A 36 0.44 -15.46 6.58
CA ASN A 36 0.84 -14.59 7.69
C ASN A 36 -0.34 -13.87 8.39
N GLY A 37 -1.45 -14.60 8.62
CA GLY A 37 -2.62 -14.07 9.32
C GLY A 37 -3.54 -13.17 8.48
N ALA A 38 -3.31 -13.05 7.17
CA ALA A 38 -4.15 -12.24 6.29
C ALA A 38 -4.48 -12.97 4.97
N THR A 39 -5.72 -12.87 4.51
CA THR A 39 -6.19 -13.46 3.25
C THR A 39 -6.02 -12.46 2.12
N ARG A 40 -4.91 -12.53 1.39
CA ARG A 40 -4.54 -11.54 0.36
C ARG A 40 -4.46 -12.14 -1.04
N TRP A 41 -4.40 -13.46 -1.15
CA TRP A 41 -4.19 -14.18 -2.39
C TRP A 41 -5.41 -14.98 -2.78
N LEU A 42 -5.75 -14.98 -4.07
CA LEU A 42 -6.74 -15.88 -4.64
C LEU A 42 -6.05 -17.04 -5.34
N LYS A 43 -6.50 -18.25 -5.04
CA LYS A 43 -6.09 -19.48 -5.73
C LYS A 43 -7.08 -19.76 -6.85
N VAL A 44 -6.60 -19.67 -8.08
CA VAL A 44 -7.42 -20.01 -9.27
C VAL A 44 -6.95 -21.37 -9.79
N PRO A 45 -7.85 -22.36 -9.84
CA PRO A 45 -7.50 -23.67 -10.41
C PRO A 45 -6.92 -23.53 -11.83
N GLY A 46 -5.73 -24.06 -12.05
CA GLY A 46 -5.04 -24.01 -13.35
C GLY A 46 -4.20 -22.75 -13.63
N LEU A 47 -4.39 -21.64 -12.90
CA LEU A 47 -3.63 -20.40 -13.11
C LEU A 47 -2.68 -20.05 -11.93
N GLY A 48 -2.75 -20.83 -10.83
CA GLY A 48 -1.92 -20.58 -9.65
C GLY A 48 -2.54 -19.59 -8.65
N GLN A 49 -1.70 -18.84 -7.97
CA GLN A 49 -2.12 -17.84 -6.98
C GLN A 49 -1.76 -16.44 -7.47
N PHE A 50 -2.66 -15.48 -7.29
CA PHE A 50 -2.38 -14.08 -7.54
C PHE A 50 -2.92 -13.18 -6.42
N GLN A 51 -2.26 -12.07 -6.18
CA GLN A 51 -2.70 -11.10 -5.20
C GLN A 51 -3.81 -10.22 -5.77
N VAL A 52 -4.98 -10.21 -5.12
CA VAL A 52 -6.15 -9.44 -5.55
C VAL A 52 -5.86 -7.94 -5.68
N ALA A 53 -4.99 -7.43 -4.85
CA ALA A 53 -4.62 -6.02 -4.83
C ALA A 53 -4.01 -5.53 -6.16
N GLU A 54 -3.29 -6.38 -6.90
CA GLU A 54 -2.60 -5.96 -8.12
C GLU A 54 -3.57 -5.55 -9.24
N PRO A 55 -4.53 -6.39 -9.67
CA PRO A 55 -5.51 -5.98 -10.66
C PRO A 55 -6.43 -4.86 -10.14
N VAL A 56 -6.72 -4.80 -8.85
CA VAL A 56 -7.56 -3.74 -8.25
C VAL A 56 -6.88 -2.36 -8.39
N LYS A 57 -5.58 -2.25 -8.15
CA LYS A 57 -4.84 -0.99 -8.36
C LYS A 57 -5.02 -0.46 -9.79
N VAL A 58 -4.80 -1.33 -10.78
CA VAL A 58 -4.94 -0.96 -12.21
C VAL A 58 -6.40 -0.59 -12.55
N ALA A 59 -7.36 -1.37 -12.08
CA ALA A 59 -8.79 -1.11 -12.29
C ALA A 59 -9.21 0.24 -11.70
N MET A 60 -8.71 0.60 -10.52
CA MET A 60 -9.02 1.87 -9.86
C MET A 60 -8.37 3.07 -10.56
N ILE A 61 -7.19 2.91 -11.17
CA ILE A 61 -6.59 3.93 -12.03
C ILE A 61 -7.52 4.22 -13.23
N ILE A 62 -7.97 3.19 -13.93
CA ILE A 62 -8.85 3.31 -15.09
C ILE A 62 -10.19 3.97 -14.69
N PHE A 63 -10.77 3.51 -13.60
CA PHE A 63 -12.03 4.06 -13.09
C PHE A 63 -11.91 5.54 -12.72
N SER A 64 -10.90 5.91 -11.94
CA SER A 64 -10.68 7.29 -11.50
C SER A 64 -10.38 8.22 -12.68
N ALA A 65 -9.54 7.79 -13.63
CA ALA A 65 -9.24 8.55 -14.84
C ALA A 65 -10.50 8.80 -15.67
N ALA A 66 -11.32 7.76 -15.90
CA ALA A 66 -12.54 7.89 -16.68
C ALA A 66 -13.56 8.83 -16.04
N LEU A 67 -13.71 8.79 -14.70
CA LEU A 67 -14.59 9.70 -13.98
C LEU A 67 -14.11 11.15 -14.01
N ILE A 68 -12.82 11.37 -13.79
CA ILE A 68 -12.21 12.70 -13.85
C ILE A 68 -12.41 13.29 -15.26
N CYS A 69 -12.12 12.52 -16.31
CA CYS A 69 -12.35 12.96 -17.69
C CYS A 69 -13.82 13.25 -17.99
N LYS A 70 -14.74 12.40 -17.52
CA LYS A 70 -16.17 12.57 -17.71
C LYS A 70 -16.70 13.87 -17.10
N TYR A 71 -16.16 14.26 -15.96
CA TYR A 71 -16.62 15.43 -15.21
C TYR A 71 -15.66 16.62 -15.29
N SER A 72 -14.74 16.63 -16.26
CA SER A 72 -13.68 17.66 -16.41
C SER A 72 -14.22 19.09 -16.42
N SER A 73 -15.38 19.34 -17.06
CA SER A 73 -16.03 20.66 -17.11
C SER A 73 -16.69 21.08 -15.78
N SER A 74 -16.90 20.17 -14.85
CA SER A 74 -17.61 20.41 -13.59
C SER A 74 -16.77 20.14 -12.35
N LEU A 75 -15.46 20.04 -12.50
CA LEU A 75 -14.52 19.71 -11.41
C LEU A 75 -14.52 20.73 -10.26
N ASN A 76 -15.07 21.92 -10.48
CA ASN A 76 -15.19 22.95 -9.45
C ASN A 76 -16.27 22.64 -8.40
N ASN A 77 -17.07 21.57 -8.60
CA ASN A 77 -18.18 21.20 -7.73
C ASN A 77 -17.77 20.08 -6.76
N LEU A 78 -17.95 20.31 -5.45
CA LEU A 78 -17.65 19.33 -4.39
C LEU A 78 -18.39 17.99 -4.59
N ARG A 79 -19.59 18.02 -5.18
CA ARG A 79 -20.33 16.80 -5.50
C ARG A 79 -19.62 15.93 -6.53
N VAL A 80 -18.93 16.54 -7.48
CA VAL A 80 -18.12 15.81 -8.48
C VAL A 80 -16.89 15.20 -7.85
N PHE A 81 -16.23 15.96 -6.98
CA PHE A 81 -15.13 15.45 -6.18
C PHE A 81 -15.53 14.22 -5.35
N ALA A 82 -16.67 14.31 -4.66
CA ALA A 82 -17.21 13.19 -3.89
C ALA A 82 -17.51 11.96 -4.77
N LYS A 83 -18.03 12.15 -5.99
CA LYS A 83 -18.28 11.03 -6.92
C LYS A 83 -17.03 10.26 -7.30
N VAL A 84 -15.87 10.90 -7.33
CA VAL A 84 -14.58 10.24 -7.61
C VAL A 84 -14.03 9.58 -6.34
N MET A 85 -14.08 10.28 -5.21
CA MET A 85 -13.45 9.84 -3.97
C MET A 85 -14.23 8.75 -3.22
N ILE A 86 -15.58 8.81 -3.20
CA ILE A 86 -16.39 7.87 -2.44
C ILE A 86 -16.24 6.41 -2.95
N PRO A 87 -16.36 6.11 -4.26
CA PRO A 87 -16.18 4.73 -4.73
C PRO A 87 -14.79 4.18 -4.41
N THR A 88 -13.76 5.02 -4.54
CA THR A 88 -12.39 4.62 -4.20
C THR A 88 -12.23 4.38 -2.71
N ALA A 89 -12.80 5.24 -1.86
CA ALA A 89 -12.80 5.05 -0.42
C ALA A 89 -13.49 3.73 -0.02
N VAL A 90 -14.62 3.41 -0.65
CA VAL A 90 -15.32 2.14 -0.42
C VAL A 90 -14.43 0.94 -0.78
N ILE A 91 -13.80 0.93 -1.95
CA ILE A 91 -12.87 -0.14 -2.35
C ILE A 91 -11.68 -0.23 -1.39
N SER A 92 -11.12 0.91 -0.97
CA SER A 92 -10.01 0.94 -0.01
C SER A 92 -10.40 0.37 1.36
N VAL A 93 -11.60 0.70 1.85
CA VAL A 93 -12.12 0.12 3.10
C VAL A 93 -12.38 -1.38 2.94
N MET A 94 -12.93 -1.83 1.81
CA MET A 94 -13.08 -3.26 1.55
C MET A 94 -11.73 -4.00 1.55
N ILE A 95 -10.68 -3.43 0.98
CA ILE A 95 -9.33 -4.00 1.04
C ILE A 95 -8.84 -4.06 2.49
N LEU A 96 -9.03 -2.99 3.26
CA LEU A 96 -8.59 -2.93 4.65
C LEU A 96 -9.25 -4.01 5.50
N GLU A 97 -10.58 -4.11 5.45
CA GLU A 97 -11.37 -5.02 6.30
C GLU A 97 -11.30 -6.48 5.85
N ILE A 98 -11.35 -6.75 4.54
CA ILE A 98 -11.43 -8.12 4.03
C ILE A 98 -10.04 -8.75 3.87
N SER A 99 -9.07 -8.00 3.35
CA SER A 99 -7.73 -8.53 3.11
C SER A 99 -6.71 -8.21 4.19
N ASN A 100 -7.09 -7.46 5.22
CA ASN A 100 -6.21 -6.98 6.30
C ASN A 100 -4.92 -6.32 5.74
N ASN A 101 -5.07 -5.55 4.65
CA ASN A 101 -3.93 -4.95 3.93
C ASN A 101 -4.02 -3.42 3.93
N MET A 102 -3.59 -2.83 5.04
CA MET A 102 -3.58 -1.38 5.22
C MET A 102 -2.74 -0.66 4.15
N SER A 103 -1.56 -1.19 3.83
CA SER A 103 -0.66 -0.54 2.86
C SER A 103 -1.31 -0.42 1.49
N THR A 104 -1.93 -1.49 0.99
CA THR A 104 -2.63 -1.47 -0.29
C THR A 104 -3.87 -0.57 -0.27
N ALA A 105 -4.63 -0.57 0.82
CA ALA A 105 -5.78 0.32 0.97
C ALA A 105 -5.38 1.80 0.86
N VAL A 106 -4.28 2.18 1.53
CA VAL A 106 -3.70 3.54 1.45
C VAL A 106 -3.20 3.85 0.04
N ILE A 107 -2.53 2.89 -0.63
CA ILE A 107 -2.04 3.09 -2.00
C ILE A 107 -3.20 3.30 -2.98
N VAL A 108 -4.23 2.46 -2.94
CA VAL A 108 -5.41 2.56 -3.83
C VAL A 108 -6.13 3.89 -3.64
N PHE A 109 -6.34 4.30 -2.40
CA PHE A 109 -6.92 5.60 -2.09
C PHE A 109 -6.00 6.74 -2.55
N GLY A 110 -4.70 6.65 -2.26
CA GLY A 110 -3.69 7.63 -2.60
C GLY A 110 -3.56 7.87 -4.12
N ILE A 111 -3.64 6.80 -4.92
CA ILE A 111 -3.64 6.92 -6.39
C ILE A 111 -4.78 7.83 -6.86
N SER A 112 -6.01 7.53 -6.47
CA SER A 112 -7.17 8.33 -6.88
C SER A 112 -7.15 9.74 -6.31
N PHE A 113 -6.64 9.88 -5.07
CA PHE A 113 -6.43 11.19 -4.44
C PHE A 113 -5.44 12.05 -5.24
N LEU A 114 -4.29 11.49 -5.62
CA LEU A 114 -3.28 12.21 -6.41
C LEU A 114 -3.80 12.55 -7.80
N MET A 115 -4.48 11.63 -8.47
CA MET A 115 -5.10 11.89 -9.77
C MET A 115 -6.12 13.03 -9.70
N ALA A 116 -6.97 13.04 -8.67
CA ALA A 116 -7.92 14.11 -8.44
C ALA A 116 -7.21 15.44 -8.11
N PHE A 117 -6.17 15.40 -7.26
CA PHE A 117 -5.39 16.58 -6.88
C PHE A 117 -4.73 17.27 -8.09
N MET A 118 -4.21 16.50 -9.04
CA MET A 118 -3.56 17.07 -10.24
C MET A 118 -4.53 17.82 -11.17
N VAL A 119 -5.82 17.50 -11.12
CA VAL A 119 -6.79 18.02 -12.09
C VAL A 119 -7.82 18.97 -11.45
N TYR A 120 -8.04 18.85 -10.15
CA TYR A 120 -9.05 19.65 -9.47
C TYR A 120 -8.55 21.07 -9.21
N PRO A 121 -9.29 22.12 -9.64
CA PRO A 121 -8.79 23.51 -9.61
C PRO A 121 -8.72 24.12 -8.21
N LYS A 122 -9.39 23.50 -7.22
CA LYS A 122 -9.42 24.00 -5.85
C LYS A 122 -8.71 23.02 -4.91
N TYR A 123 -7.79 23.51 -4.09
CA TYR A 123 -7.02 22.70 -3.14
C TYR A 123 -7.72 22.47 -1.80
N TYR A 124 -8.73 23.29 -1.45
CA TYR A 124 -9.38 23.21 -0.13
C TYR A 124 -9.99 21.83 0.22
N PRO A 125 -10.59 21.04 -0.71
CA PRO A 125 -11.12 19.72 -0.33
C PRO A 125 -10.01 18.76 0.09
N PHE A 126 -8.83 18.88 -0.50
CA PHE A 126 -7.67 18.06 -0.16
C PHE A 126 -7.09 18.44 1.19
N VAL A 127 -7.05 19.74 1.51
CA VAL A 127 -6.65 20.22 2.83
C VAL A 127 -7.61 19.71 3.90
N ILE A 128 -8.92 19.80 3.67
CA ILE A 128 -9.94 19.27 4.58
C ILE A 128 -9.76 17.75 4.77
N MET A 129 -9.62 17.00 3.67
CA MET A 129 -9.40 15.55 3.76
C MET A 129 -8.11 15.21 4.49
N GLY A 130 -7.03 15.93 4.24
CA GLY A 130 -5.77 15.77 4.95
C GLY A 130 -5.92 16.05 6.45
N ALA A 131 -6.57 17.14 6.81
CA ALA A 131 -6.85 17.50 8.21
C ALA A 131 -7.72 16.44 8.91
N VAL A 132 -8.79 15.98 8.25
CA VAL A 132 -9.65 14.90 8.78
C VAL A 132 -8.85 13.59 8.91
N GLY A 133 -8.00 13.28 7.93
CA GLY A 133 -7.12 12.10 7.99
C GLY A 133 -6.14 12.15 9.16
N VAL A 134 -5.52 13.30 9.41
CA VAL A 134 -4.61 13.50 10.55
C VAL A 134 -5.35 13.37 11.88
N VAL A 135 -6.52 14.01 12.02
CA VAL A 135 -7.34 13.91 13.24
C VAL A 135 -7.79 12.47 13.48
N PHE A 136 -8.21 11.77 12.41
CA PHE A 136 -8.60 10.36 12.50
C PHE A 136 -7.42 9.47 12.90
N ALA A 137 -6.25 9.64 12.29
CA ALA A 137 -5.04 8.90 12.63
C ALA A 137 -4.61 9.16 14.08
N ALA A 138 -4.62 10.42 14.53
CA ALA A 138 -4.33 10.78 15.92
C ALA A 138 -5.35 10.15 16.89
N GLY A 139 -6.63 10.12 16.52
CA GLY A 139 -7.68 9.48 17.30
C GLY A 139 -7.49 7.96 17.41
N VAL A 140 -7.14 7.30 16.30
CA VAL A 140 -6.82 5.87 16.30
C VAL A 140 -5.60 5.56 17.15
N ILE A 141 -4.53 6.33 17.02
CA ILE A 141 -3.32 6.18 17.84
C ILE A 141 -3.65 6.38 19.31
N TYR A 142 -4.39 7.44 19.66
CA TYR A 142 -4.81 7.70 21.03
C TYR A 142 -5.65 6.55 21.62
N TYR A 143 -6.62 6.04 20.83
CA TYR A 143 -7.49 4.94 21.24
C TYR A 143 -6.67 3.65 21.45
N THR A 144 -5.78 3.32 20.52
CA THR A 144 -4.93 2.12 20.63
C THR A 144 -3.96 2.21 21.81
N LEU A 145 -3.42 3.39 22.12
CA LEU A 145 -2.56 3.57 23.30
C LEU A 145 -3.31 3.42 24.63
N ARG A 146 -4.63 3.70 24.64
CA ARG A 146 -5.45 3.64 25.86
C ARG A 146 -6.13 2.29 26.09
N TYR A 147 -6.48 1.58 24.99
CA TYR A 147 -7.35 0.40 25.03
C TYR A 147 -6.79 -0.78 24.24
N ALA A 148 -5.44 -0.93 24.22
CA ALA A 148 -4.77 -1.91 23.38
C ALA A 148 -5.22 -3.35 23.65
N ASP A 149 -5.97 -3.94 22.72
CA ASP A 149 -6.13 -5.37 22.57
C ASP A 149 -4.90 -5.97 21.87
N SER A 150 -4.75 -7.31 21.91
CA SER A 150 -3.57 -8.02 21.39
C SER A 150 -3.18 -7.69 19.93
N GLU A 151 -4.16 -7.42 19.07
CA GLU A 151 -3.90 -7.01 17.67
C GLU A 151 -3.38 -5.56 17.55
N SER A 152 -3.89 -4.66 18.37
CA SER A 152 -3.42 -3.27 18.43
C SER A 152 -2.02 -3.19 19.05
N ALA A 153 -1.70 -4.07 19.99
CA ALA A 153 -0.36 -4.17 20.57
C ALA A 153 0.71 -4.48 19.51
N PHE A 154 0.41 -5.34 18.53
CA PHE A 154 1.33 -5.64 17.43
C PHE A 154 1.62 -4.43 16.52
N ARG A 155 0.61 -3.59 16.24
CA ARG A 155 0.80 -2.35 15.45
C ARG A 155 1.60 -1.30 16.22
N ILE A 156 1.35 -1.18 17.52
CA ILE A 156 2.09 -0.26 18.42
C ILE A 156 3.55 -0.73 18.53
N ALA A 157 3.77 -2.03 18.70
CA ALA A 157 5.12 -2.60 18.77
C ALA A 157 5.95 -2.25 17.51
N ARG A 158 5.34 -2.22 16.33
CA ARG A 158 6.03 -1.77 15.09
C ARG A 158 6.42 -0.29 15.12
N ILE A 159 5.56 0.58 15.67
CA ILE A 159 5.87 2.00 15.80
C ILE A 159 6.98 2.19 16.84
N GLN A 160 6.90 1.50 17.97
CA GLN A 160 7.94 1.54 19.00
C GLN A 160 9.27 1.00 18.48
N ALA A 161 9.25 -0.13 17.77
CA ALA A 161 10.41 -0.70 17.12
C ALA A 161 11.02 0.22 16.04
N TRP A 162 10.21 1.05 15.39
CA TRP A 162 10.70 2.07 14.46
C TRP A 162 11.34 3.27 15.18
N LEU A 163 10.78 3.68 16.32
CA LEU A 163 11.31 4.80 17.11
C LEU A 163 12.58 4.41 17.90
N ASP A 164 12.62 3.19 18.44
CA ASP A 164 13.76 2.63 19.16
C ASP A 164 14.01 1.18 18.73
N PRO A 165 14.68 0.97 17.58
CA PRO A 165 14.89 -0.36 17.04
C PRO A 165 15.80 -1.23 17.91
N TYR A 166 16.70 -0.65 18.68
CA TYR A 166 17.64 -1.41 19.52
C TYR A 166 16.96 -2.11 20.70
N SER A 167 15.88 -1.55 21.22
CA SER A 167 15.11 -2.18 22.31
C SER A 167 14.26 -3.38 21.83
N TYR A 168 14.10 -3.56 20.52
CA TYR A 168 13.28 -4.62 19.89
C TYR A 168 14.06 -5.49 18.91
N GLU A 169 15.37 -5.66 19.14
CA GLU A 169 16.33 -6.30 18.24
C GLU A 169 15.97 -7.74 17.85
N SER A 170 15.40 -8.50 18.77
CA SER A 170 15.10 -9.93 18.58
C SER A 170 13.77 -10.23 17.90
N ASP A 171 12.94 -9.23 17.61
CA ASP A 171 11.56 -9.42 17.14
C ASP A 171 11.20 -8.44 15.99
N THR A 172 10.39 -7.47 16.29
CA THR A 172 9.73 -6.59 15.28
C THR A 172 10.72 -5.69 14.53
N ALA A 173 11.84 -5.33 15.16
CA ALA A 173 12.88 -4.48 14.59
C ALA A 173 14.03 -5.24 13.92
N TYR A 174 14.11 -6.57 14.06
CA TYR A 174 15.24 -7.35 13.56
C TYR A 174 15.59 -7.05 12.10
N GLN A 175 14.60 -7.11 11.20
CA GLN A 175 14.81 -6.84 9.78
C GLN A 175 15.33 -5.43 9.52
N ALA A 176 14.77 -4.42 10.21
CA ALA A 176 15.18 -3.02 10.07
C ALA A 176 16.63 -2.81 10.61
N LEU A 177 16.98 -3.43 11.72
CA LEU A 177 18.33 -3.34 12.29
C LEU A 177 19.37 -3.99 11.38
N GLN A 178 19.08 -5.17 10.85
CA GLN A 178 19.99 -5.81 9.90
C GLN A 178 20.20 -4.98 8.63
N ALA A 179 19.14 -4.30 8.15
CA ALA A 179 19.25 -3.36 7.05
C ALA A 179 20.11 -2.14 7.41
N LEU A 180 19.97 -1.58 8.61
CA LEU A 180 20.83 -0.47 9.09
C LEU A 180 22.30 -0.92 9.23
N TYR A 181 22.54 -2.14 9.69
CA TYR A 181 23.90 -2.70 9.76
C TYR A 181 24.50 -2.90 8.35
N ALA A 182 23.70 -3.34 7.38
CA ALA A 182 24.14 -3.43 5.99
C ALA A 182 24.56 -2.06 5.46
N ILE A 183 23.69 -1.05 5.58
CA ILE A 183 23.97 0.33 5.12
C ILE A 183 25.20 0.90 5.82
N GLY A 184 25.28 0.76 7.15
CA GLY A 184 26.39 1.27 7.93
C GLY A 184 27.72 0.59 7.60
N SER A 185 27.70 -0.72 7.34
CA SER A 185 28.91 -1.49 7.02
C SER A 185 29.46 -1.24 5.62
N GLY A 186 28.62 -0.72 4.68
CA GLY A 186 29.04 -0.36 3.33
C GLY A 186 29.94 0.89 3.27
N GLY A 187 29.79 1.83 4.21
CA GLY A 187 30.57 3.06 4.23
C GLY A 187 30.45 3.87 2.95
N LEU A 188 31.51 4.59 2.57
CA LEU A 188 31.51 5.45 1.38
C LEU A 188 31.59 4.66 0.06
N PHE A 189 32.41 3.62 0.01
CA PHE A 189 32.78 2.92 -1.24
C PHE A 189 32.23 1.50 -1.33
N GLY A 190 31.52 1.03 -0.30
CA GLY A 190 30.99 -0.31 -0.25
C GLY A 190 32.05 -1.40 0.00
N LYS A 191 31.57 -2.64 0.17
CA LYS A 191 32.39 -3.84 0.31
C LYS A 191 32.77 -4.48 -1.03
N GLY A 192 32.26 -3.95 -2.13
CA GLY A 192 32.37 -4.49 -3.48
C GLY A 192 31.19 -5.35 -3.89
N LEU A 193 30.93 -5.38 -5.19
CA LEU A 193 29.83 -6.17 -5.78
C LEU A 193 29.97 -7.66 -5.41
N GLY A 194 28.87 -8.24 -4.95
CA GLY A 194 28.82 -9.64 -4.57
C GLY A 194 29.28 -9.93 -3.15
N ASN A 195 29.86 -8.97 -2.42
CA ASN A 195 30.50 -9.16 -1.11
C ASN A 195 29.61 -8.79 0.09
N SER A 196 28.32 -8.58 -0.13
CA SER A 196 27.38 -8.36 0.98
C SER A 196 27.32 -9.59 1.89
N ILE A 197 27.56 -9.42 3.17
CA ILE A 197 27.42 -10.45 4.19
C ILE A 197 25.94 -10.60 4.57
N GLN A 198 25.24 -9.49 4.63
CA GLN A 198 23.86 -9.44 5.10
C GLN A 198 22.88 -10.17 4.16
N LYS A 199 23.17 -10.25 2.85
CA LYS A 199 22.35 -11.01 1.89
C LYS A 199 22.41 -12.52 2.09
N LEU A 200 23.44 -13.05 2.75
CA LEU A 200 23.69 -14.49 2.89
C LEU A 200 22.89 -15.16 4.02
N GLY A 201 22.08 -14.39 4.75
CA GLY A 201 21.18 -14.97 5.75
C GLY A 201 20.65 -14.05 6.85
N PRO A 202 21.41 -13.04 7.33
CA PRO A 202 20.90 -12.20 8.42
C PRO A 202 19.67 -11.37 8.05
N ILE A 203 19.55 -10.89 6.79
CA ILE A 203 18.40 -10.08 6.37
C ILE A 203 17.31 -10.98 5.77
N PRO A 204 16.12 -11.07 6.38
CA PRO A 204 14.96 -11.67 5.75
C PRO A 204 14.57 -10.90 4.49
N GLU A 205 14.13 -11.59 3.42
CA GLU A 205 13.68 -10.99 2.15
C GLU A 205 14.68 -10.00 1.53
N ALA A 206 16.00 -10.32 1.62
CA ALA A 206 17.10 -9.46 1.19
C ALA A 206 16.98 -8.99 -0.27
N PHE A 207 16.45 -9.85 -1.16
CA PHE A 207 16.30 -9.54 -2.59
C PHE A 207 14.99 -8.84 -2.97
N ASN A 208 14.05 -8.74 -2.05
CA ASN A 208 12.75 -8.10 -2.23
C ASN A 208 12.70 -6.77 -1.49
N ASP A 209 12.31 -6.81 -0.22
CA ASP A 209 12.02 -5.61 0.55
C ASP A 209 13.29 -4.85 0.98
N MET A 210 14.44 -5.52 1.06
CA MET A 210 15.69 -4.97 1.59
C MET A 210 16.82 -4.84 0.56
N ILE A 211 16.48 -4.90 -0.72
CA ILE A 211 17.47 -4.81 -1.80
C ILE A 211 18.31 -3.53 -1.73
N PHE A 212 17.72 -2.41 -1.34
CA PHE A 212 18.42 -1.14 -1.20
C PHE A 212 19.51 -1.20 -0.13
N ALA A 213 19.28 -1.88 1.00
CA ALA A 213 20.28 -2.06 2.04
C ALA A 213 21.46 -2.89 1.54
N ILE A 214 21.21 -3.92 0.71
CA ILE A 214 22.26 -4.73 0.07
C ILE A 214 23.08 -3.89 -0.92
N VAL A 215 22.41 -3.07 -1.74
CA VAL A 215 23.08 -2.13 -2.66
C VAL A 215 24.01 -1.19 -1.90
N CYS A 216 23.52 -0.61 -0.79
CA CYS A 216 24.37 0.25 0.06
C CYS A 216 25.54 -0.51 0.71
N GLU A 217 25.36 -1.78 1.09
CA GLU A 217 26.47 -2.58 1.62
C GLU A 217 27.54 -2.86 0.56
N GLU A 218 27.12 -3.17 -0.67
CA GLU A 218 28.04 -3.54 -1.75
C GLU A 218 28.71 -2.34 -2.42
N LEU A 219 27.97 -1.25 -2.65
CA LEU A 219 28.44 -0.09 -3.41
C LEU A 219 28.69 1.16 -2.55
N GLY A 220 28.29 1.14 -1.29
CA GLY A 220 28.40 2.27 -0.39
C GLY A 220 27.40 3.41 -0.72
N ILE A 221 27.72 4.60 -0.20
CA ILE A 221 26.88 5.81 -0.43
C ILE A 221 26.85 6.22 -1.91
N PHE A 222 27.89 5.89 -2.67
CA PHE A 222 27.95 6.21 -4.11
C PHE A 222 27.18 5.24 -5.01
N GLY A 223 26.73 4.11 -4.52
CA GLY A 223 25.93 3.10 -5.26
C GLY A 223 24.47 3.27 -5.10
#